data_5b813e5e43fe0834d7544e4e8ddd892e
#
_entry.id   5b813e5e43fe0834d7544e4e8ddd892e
#
_cell.length_a   1.000
_cell.length_b   1.000
_cell.length_c   1.000
_cell.angle_alpha   90.00
_cell.angle_beta   90.00
_cell.angle_gamma   90.00
#
_symmetry.space_group_name_H-M   'P 1'
#
loop_
_entity.id
_entity.type
_entity.pdbx_description
1 polymer ?
#
loop_
_entity_poly.entity_id
_entity_poly.type
_entity_poly.pdbx_seq_one_letter_code
_entity_poly.pdbx_strand_id
1 'polypeptide(L)'
;YPGIYMPFMLTGEAFYFSADGNYGTGVELYAHNVSNHSTWLVADIFQDYSYSSRNSSLPGDNMAVLIGDTLYFDARDDTTGLSQLWAHDTSNRTTWKVHDASAQGGSMSAFSARLVMVLGDTLYVRANLDTAYGVEMWAHDTSNQSTWLVSDQNPVHSFPGYAGTQFYHNGCLLYTSPSPRDH
;
A
#
# COMPACT_ATOMS: atom_id res chain seq x y z
N TYR A 1 -9.15 4.71 -16.24
CA TYR A 1 -8.40 3.45 -16.50
C TYR A 1 -8.29 2.66 -15.20
N PRO A 2 -8.97 1.50 -15.04
CA PRO A 2 -8.89 0.66 -13.84
C PRO A 2 -7.55 -0.08 -13.75
N GLY A 3 -7.06 -0.30 -12.52
CA GLY A 3 -5.88 -1.14 -12.25
C GLY A 3 -4.53 -0.56 -12.65
N ILE A 4 -4.41 0.78 -12.81
CA ILE A 4 -3.14 1.39 -13.21
C ILE A 4 -2.11 1.34 -12.09
N TYR A 5 -2.55 1.52 -10.85
CA TYR A 5 -1.67 1.62 -9.69
C TYR A 5 -1.71 0.33 -8.86
N MET A 6 -2.86 -0.15 -8.48
CA MET A 6 -3.02 -1.36 -7.70
C MET A 6 -3.27 -2.57 -8.60
N PRO A 7 -2.54 -3.69 -8.44
CA PRO A 7 -2.90 -4.95 -9.06
C PRO A 7 -4.29 -5.41 -8.56
N PHE A 8 -5.02 -6.13 -9.41
CA PHE A 8 -6.30 -6.69 -9.00
C PHE A 8 -6.13 -7.70 -7.87
N MET A 9 -6.82 -7.48 -6.75
CA MET A 9 -6.78 -8.34 -5.57
C MET A 9 -8.14 -9.01 -5.42
N LEU A 10 -8.17 -10.33 -5.62
CA LEU A 10 -9.40 -11.12 -5.53
C LEU A 10 -9.58 -11.66 -4.11
N THR A 11 -10.75 -11.43 -3.52
CA THR A 11 -11.17 -12.03 -2.26
C THR A 11 -12.66 -12.33 -2.30
N GLY A 12 -13.04 -13.59 -1.98
CA GLY A 12 -14.42 -14.03 -2.09
C GLY A 12 -14.98 -13.83 -3.50
N GLU A 13 -16.10 -13.12 -3.60
CA GLU A 13 -16.78 -12.81 -4.86
C GLU A 13 -16.43 -11.43 -5.43
N ALA A 14 -15.49 -10.72 -4.82
CA ALA A 14 -15.12 -9.38 -5.27
C ALA A 14 -13.62 -9.28 -5.57
N PHE A 15 -13.26 -8.46 -6.54
CA PHE A 15 -11.90 -8.01 -6.71
C PHE A 15 -11.80 -6.49 -6.53
N TYR A 16 -10.67 -6.09 -5.93
CA TYR A 16 -10.35 -4.72 -5.58
C TYR A 16 -9.31 -4.16 -6.53
N PHE A 17 -9.42 -2.88 -6.87
CA PHE A 17 -8.54 -2.22 -7.84
C PHE A 17 -8.58 -0.70 -7.68
N SER A 18 -7.54 -0.03 -8.19
CA SER A 18 -7.55 1.42 -8.33
C SER A 18 -8.27 1.83 -9.62
N ALA A 19 -9.13 2.83 -9.55
CA ALA A 19 -9.77 3.38 -10.74
C ALA A 19 -10.06 4.87 -10.60
N ASP A 20 -10.02 5.57 -11.72
CA ASP A 20 -10.52 6.95 -11.83
C ASP A 20 -12.05 6.90 -11.91
N GLY A 21 -12.70 7.41 -10.86
CA GLY A 21 -14.14 7.61 -10.83
C GLY A 21 -14.50 8.87 -11.62
N ASN A 22 -15.38 8.74 -12.58
CA ASN A 22 -15.92 9.92 -13.27
C ASN A 22 -16.50 10.92 -12.25
N TYR A 23 -16.33 12.22 -12.51
CA TYR A 23 -16.88 13.35 -11.71
C TYR A 23 -16.01 13.89 -10.57
N GLY A 24 -14.68 13.79 -10.67
CA GLY A 24 -13.81 14.59 -9.82
C GLY A 24 -13.28 13.89 -8.56
N THR A 25 -13.65 12.63 -8.32
CA THR A 25 -13.09 11.85 -7.20
C THR A 25 -11.64 11.42 -7.42
N GLY A 26 -11.13 11.52 -8.66
CA GLY A 26 -9.79 11.04 -8.98
C GLY A 26 -9.66 9.51 -8.92
N VAL A 27 -8.42 9.05 -8.76
CA VAL A 27 -8.13 7.60 -8.67
C VAL A 27 -8.24 7.15 -7.22
N GLU A 28 -9.26 6.32 -6.95
CA GLU A 28 -9.61 5.82 -5.64
C GLU A 28 -9.73 4.29 -5.61
N LEU A 29 -10.01 3.72 -4.42
CA LEU A 29 -10.22 2.28 -4.25
C LEU A 29 -11.63 1.89 -4.69
N TYR A 30 -11.70 0.98 -5.64
CA TYR A 30 -12.94 0.39 -6.16
C TYR A 30 -12.97 -1.11 -5.95
N ALA A 31 -14.18 -1.67 -5.97
CA ALA A 31 -14.39 -3.10 -6.00
C ALA A 31 -15.45 -3.49 -7.04
N HIS A 32 -15.32 -4.71 -7.58
CA HIS A 32 -16.27 -5.30 -8.49
C HIS A 32 -16.66 -6.70 -8.01
N ASN A 33 -17.97 -6.93 -7.86
CA ASN A 33 -18.49 -8.25 -7.53
C ASN A 33 -18.71 -9.07 -8.82
N VAL A 34 -18.07 -10.24 -8.89
CA VAL A 34 -18.11 -11.09 -10.09
C VAL A 34 -19.43 -11.81 -10.28
N SER A 35 -20.21 -11.99 -9.20
CA SER A 35 -21.48 -12.74 -9.25
C SER A 35 -22.63 -11.88 -9.77
N ASN A 36 -22.72 -10.62 -9.32
CA ASN A 36 -23.82 -9.72 -9.68
C ASN A 36 -23.39 -8.59 -10.63
N HIS A 37 -22.12 -8.55 -11.00
CA HIS A 37 -21.52 -7.56 -11.91
C HIS A 37 -21.62 -6.10 -11.43
N SER A 38 -21.81 -5.87 -10.13
CA SER A 38 -21.81 -4.52 -9.57
C SER A 38 -20.40 -4.00 -9.35
N THR A 39 -20.18 -2.71 -9.61
CA THR A 39 -18.95 -1.99 -9.30
C THR A 39 -19.28 -0.83 -8.39
N TRP A 40 -18.48 -0.62 -7.35
CA TRP A 40 -18.69 0.48 -6.40
C TRP A 40 -17.38 1.09 -5.94
N LEU A 41 -17.45 2.35 -5.52
CA LEU A 41 -16.40 3.03 -4.79
C LEU A 41 -16.32 2.42 -3.38
N VAL A 42 -15.16 1.92 -3.00
CA VAL A 42 -14.91 1.35 -1.67
C VAL A 42 -14.61 2.45 -0.66
N ALA A 43 -13.70 3.34 -1.03
CA ALA A 43 -13.30 4.48 -0.22
C ALA A 43 -12.85 5.64 -1.11
N ASP A 44 -13.35 6.83 -0.80
CA ASP A 44 -12.86 8.11 -1.28
C ASP A 44 -11.88 8.62 -0.21
N ILE A 45 -10.59 8.30 -0.40
CA ILE A 45 -9.54 8.54 0.61
C ILE A 45 -9.03 9.97 0.51
N PHE A 46 -8.97 10.51 -0.72
CA PHE A 46 -8.51 11.86 -0.98
C PHE A 46 -9.71 12.77 -1.26
N GLN A 47 -10.25 13.43 -0.22
CA GLN A 47 -11.50 14.19 -0.28
C GLN A 47 -11.33 15.71 -0.52
N ASP A 48 -10.12 16.21 -0.74
CA ASP A 48 -9.92 17.64 -1.02
C ASP A 48 -10.30 17.99 -2.47
N TYR A 49 -11.47 18.55 -2.65
CA TYR A 49 -11.98 19.00 -3.94
C TYR A 49 -11.56 20.44 -4.31
N SER A 50 -10.67 21.06 -3.54
CA SER A 50 -10.28 22.48 -3.72
C SER A 50 -9.34 22.73 -4.91
N TYR A 51 -8.69 21.68 -5.43
CA TYR A 51 -7.81 21.77 -6.60
C TYR A 51 -8.45 21.14 -7.83
N SER A 52 -8.43 21.88 -8.94
CA SER A 52 -9.03 21.50 -10.22
C SER A 52 -8.34 20.32 -10.94
N SER A 53 -7.37 19.68 -10.34
CA SER A 53 -6.63 18.58 -10.93
C SER A 53 -6.46 17.41 -9.96
N ARG A 54 -7.45 16.51 -10.02
CA ARG A 54 -7.32 15.10 -9.66
C ARG A 54 -6.81 14.85 -8.24
N ASN A 55 -7.68 15.07 -7.31
CA ASN A 55 -7.53 14.55 -5.96
C ASN A 55 -7.58 13.02 -6.05
N SER A 56 -6.42 12.39 -6.02
CA SER A 56 -6.29 10.94 -6.21
C SER A 56 -5.49 10.37 -5.07
N SER A 57 -6.06 9.41 -4.38
CA SER A 57 -5.34 8.67 -3.34
C SER A 57 -4.32 7.69 -3.92
N LEU A 58 -4.48 7.29 -5.19
CA LEU A 58 -3.59 6.35 -5.89
C LEU A 58 -3.35 5.05 -5.09
N PRO A 59 -4.39 4.33 -4.68
CA PRO A 59 -4.24 3.18 -3.81
C PRO A 59 -3.42 2.08 -4.48
N GLY A 60 -2.42 1.57 -3.76
CA GLY A 60 -1.56 0.50 -4.21
C GLY A 60 -0.49 0.89 -5.23
N ASP A 61 -0.16 2.18 -5.36
CA ASP A 61 0.89 2.67 -6.27
C ASP A 61 2.26 2.06 -5.95
N ASN A 62 2.53 1.80 -4.70
CA ASN A 62 3.80 1.21 -4.24
C ASN A 62 3.63 -0.18 -3.64
N MET A 63 2.51 -0.46 -2.98
CA MET A 63 2.24 -1.75 -2.37
C MET A 63 0.75 -2.03 -2.23
N ALA A 64 0.38 -3.28 -2.46
CA ALA A 64 -0.91 -3.85 -2.07
C ALA A 64 -0.73 -5.32 -1.73
N VAL A 65 -1.33 -5.77 -0.62
CA VAL A 65 -1.30 -7.17 -0.18
C VAL A 65 -2.56 -7.53 0.58
N LEU A 66 -3.06 -8.73 0.37
CA LEU A 66 -4.18 -9.30 1.12
C LEU A 66 -3.65 -10.24 2.21
N ILE A 67 -4.05 -10.01 3.45
CA ILE A 67 -3.74 -10.85 4.61
C ILE A 67 -5.07 -11.21 5.28
N GLY A 68 -5.45 -12.48 5.22
CA GLY A 68 -6.79 -12.87 5.62
C GLY A 68 -7.86 -12.14 4.80
N ASP A 69 -8.78 -11.48 5.46
CA ASP A 69 -9.84 -10.66 4.83
C ASP A 69 -9.47 -9.17 4.74
N THR A 70 -8.24 -8.79 5.09
CA THR A 70 -7.82 -7.39 5.10
C THR A 70 -6.83 -7.09 3.97
N LEU A 71 -7.18 -6.13 3.14
CA LEU A 71 -6.33 -5.56 2.10
C LEU A 71 -5.50 -4.42 2.71
N TYR A 72 -4.17 -4.55 2.71
CA TYR A 72 -3.22 -3.51 3.10
C TYR A 72 -2.62 -2.87 1.86
N PHE A 73 -2.59 -1.54 1.81
CA PHE A 73 -2.10 -0.80 0.64
C PHE A 73 -1.59 0.59 1.03
N ASP A 74 -0.77 1.17 0.19
CA ASP A 74 -0.46 2.58 0.32
C ASP A 74 -1.49 3.44 -0.41
N ALA A 75 -1.81 4.60 0.15
CA ALA A 75 -2.65 5.61 -0.49
C ALA A 75 -2.33 7.00 0.07
N ARG A 76 -2.51 8.02 -0.77
CA ARG A 76 -2.38 9.41 -0.35
C ARG A 76 -3.64 9.86 0.37
N ASP A 77 -3.48 10.73 1.35
CA ASP A 77 -4.61 11.40 1.99
C ASP A 77 -4.64 12.91 1.66
N ASP A 78 -5.78 13.52 1.93
CA ASP A 78 -6.03 14.94 1.72
C ASP A 78 -5.32 15.86 2.72
N THR A 79 -4.89 15.32 3.86
CA THR A 79 -4.27 16.10 4.94
C THR A 79 -2.89 16.60 4.55
N THR A 80 -2.12 15.74 3.90
CA THR A 80 -0.71 16.01 3.59
C THR A 80 -0.36 15.80 2.12
N GLY A 81 -1.22 15.10 1.36
CA GLY A 81 -0.93 14.64 0.01
C GLY A 81 0.17 13.56 -0.07
N LEU A 82 0.61 13.05 1.09
CA LEU A 82 1.63 12.02 1.19
C LEU A 82 1.01 10.63 1.27
N SER A 83 1.69 9.63 0.72
CA SER A 83 1.27 8.22 0.86
C SER A 83 1.41 7.75 2.30
N GLN A 84 0.37 7.08 2.78
CA GLN A 84 0.25 6.47 4.10
C GLN A 84 -0.10 4.99 3.97
N LEU A 85 0.05 4.22 5.04
CA LEU A 85 -0.40 2.83 5.09
C LEU A 85 -1.88 2.78 5.46
N TRP A 86 -2.67 2.19 4.59
CA TRP A 86 -4.11 2.00 4.73
C TRP A 86 -4.48 0.53 4.75
N ALA A 87 -5.64 0.24 5.32
CA ALA A 87 -6.23 -1.08 5.29
C ALA A 87 -7.73 -1.01 4.98
N HIS A 88 -8.22 -2.07 4.32
CA HIS A 88 -9.65 -2.29 4.06
C HIS A 88 -10.01 -3.72 4.44
N ASP A 89 -10.87 -3.86 5.43
CA ASP A 89 -11.47 -5.16 5.80
C ASP A 89 -12.62 -5.47 4.84
N THR A 90 -12.45 -6.51 4.06
CA THR A 90 -13.41 -6.93 3.03
C THR A 90 -14.65 -7.58 3.61
N SER A 91 -14.57 -8.09 4.86
CA SER A 91 -15.67 -8.77 5.54
C SER A 91 -16.71 -7.80 6.09
N ASN A 92 -16.27 -6.69 6.67
CA ASN A 92 -17.14 -5.66 7.28
C ASN A 92 -17.15 -4.34 6.49
N ARG A 93 -16.33 -4.23 5.41
CA ARG A 93 -16.25 -3.08 4.50
C ARG A 93 -15.78 -1.79 5.16
N THR A 94 -14.94 -1.89 6.17
CA THR A 94 -14.31 -0.73 6.80
C THR A 94 -12.97 -0.42 6.18
N THR A 95 -12.66 0.88 6.02
CA THR A 95 -11.37 1.38 5.53
C THR A 95 -10.79 2.31 6.58
N TRP A 96 -9.50 2.16 6.91
CA TRP A 96 -8.84 3.01 7.91
C TRP A 96 -7.37 3.22 7.58
N LYS A 97 -6.81 4.32 8.11
CA LYS A 97 -5.39 4.58 8.10
C LYS A 97 -4.71 3.75 9.18
N VAL A 98 -3.80 2.87 8.80
CA VAL A 98 -3.09 1.96 9.71
C VAL A 98 -2.01 2.70 10.48
N HIS A 99 -1.22 3.52 9.77
CA HIS A 99 -0.15 4.30 10.35
C HIS A 99 -0.08 5.67 9.68
N ASP A 100 -0.03 6.71 10.50
CA ASP A 100 0.13 8.09 10.03
C ASP A 100 1.60 8.51 10.13
N ALA A 101 2.35 8.26 9.07
CA ALA A 101 3.74 8.66 8.98
C ALA A 101 3.91 10.19 8.94
N SER A 102 2.87 10.94 8.58
CA SER A 102 2.94 12.39 8.43
C SER A 102 3.12 13.12 9.77
N ALA A 103 2.67 12.52 10.87
CA ALA A 103 2.85 13.05 12.22
C ALA A 103 4.33 13.20 12.60
N GLN A 104 5.21 12.38 12.00
CA GLN A 104 6.67 12.43 12.14
C GLN A 104 7.36 12.95 10.87
N GLY A 105 6.61 13.59 9.96
CA GLY A 105 7.10 14.09 8.69
C GLY A 105 7.41 13.01 7.64
N GLY A 106 7.12 11.75 7.95
CA GLY A 106 7.37 10.61 7.08
C GLY A 106 6.32 10.46 5.99
N SER A 107 6.58 9.56 5.05
CA SER A 107 5.68 9.22 3.94
C SER A 107 6.03 7.88 3.35
N MET A 108 5.00 7.13 2.93
CA MET A 108 5.17 5.95 2.08
C MET A 108 5.20 6.35 0.60
N SER A 109 6.08 7.29 0.20
CA SER A 109 6.13 7.77 -1.18
C SER A 109 6.77 6.74 -2.13
N ALA A 110 6.52 6.91 -3.44
CA ALA A 110 6.97 6.02 -4.51
C ALA A 110 8.47 5.67 -4.49
N PHE A 111 9.30 6.52 -3.94
CA PHE A 111 10.74 6.28 -3.84
C PHE A 111 11.16 5.50 -2.60
N SER A 112 10.30 5.37 -1.59
CA SER A 112 10.65 4.79 -0.30
C SER A 112 9.80 3.59 0.11
N ALA A 113 8.50 3.56 -0.20
CA ALA A 113 7.65 2.46 0.24
C ALA A 113 7.73 1.25 -0.69
N ARG A 114 7.91 0.09 -0.12
CA ARG A 114 7.73 -1.20 -0.80
C ARG A 114 7.36 -2.27 0.20
N LEU A 115 6.46 -3.15 -0.20
CA LEU A 115 6.26 -4.41 0.49
C LEU A 115 7.54 -5.24 0.35
N VAL A 116 8.10 -5.64 1.50
CA VAL A 116 9.27 -6.52 1.53
C VAL A 116 8.82 -7.98 1.61
N MET A 117 7.98 -8.28 2.61
CA MET A 117 7.44 -9.63 2.82
C MET A 117 6.25 -9.61 3.79
N VAL A 118 5.52 -10.71 3.81
CA VAL A 118 4.57 -11.06 4.86
C VAL A 118 5.06 -12.33 5.54
N LEU A 119 5.14 -12.33 6.86
CA LEU A 119 5.52 -13.50 7.66
C LEU A 119 4.52 -13.67 8.82
N GLY A 120 3.68 -14.70 8.72
CA GLY A 120 2.55 -14.86 9.64
C GLY A 120 1.62 -13.64 9.54
N ASP A 121 1.32 -13.03 10.69
CA ASP A 121 0.50 -11.84 10.79
C ASP A 121 1.30 -10.53 10.68
N THR A 122 2.58 -10.60 10.33
CA THR A 122 3.45 -9.43 10.26
C THR A 122 3.75 -9.01 8.83
N LEU A 123 3.44 -7.76 8.53
CA LEU A 123 3.75 -7.07 7.29
C LEU A 123 5.08 -6.33 7.45
N TYR A 124 6.06 -6.64 6.62
CA TYR A 124 7.34 -5.94 6.56
C TYR A 124 7.36 -5.02 5.36
N VAL A 125 7.62 -3.74 5.61
CA VAL A 125 7.65 -2.71 4.58
C VAL A 125 8.96 -1.93 4.66
N ARG A 126 9.46 -1.52 3.51
CA ARG A 126 10.47 -0.50 3.43
C ARG A 126 9.77 0.85 3.26
N ALA A 127 9.96 1.76 4.17
CA ALA A 127 9.29 3.06 4.17
C ALA A 127 10.06 4.11 4.97
N ASN A 128 9.75 5.37 4.75
CA ASN A 128 10.12 6.46 5.64
C ASN A 128 8.90 6.81 6.50
N LEU A 129 8.67 6.07 7.57
CA LEU A 129 7.54 6.31 8.48
C LEU A 129 7.86 7.36 9.55
N ASP A 130 9.14 7.67 9.74
CA ASP A 130 9.62 8.72 10.63
C ASP A 130 10.89 9.33 10.04
N THR A 131 10.90 10.64 9.82
CA THR A 131 12.04 11.35 9.22
C THR A 131 13.32 11.29 10.04
N ALA A 132 13.23 11.00 11.33
CA ALA A 132 14.41 10.81 12.18
C ALA A 132 15.27 9.62 11.74
N TYR A 133 14.65 8.61 11.12
CA TYR A 133 15.33 7.38 10.70
C TYR A 133 15.55 7.30 9.18
N GLY A 134 14.84 8.12 8.39
CA GLY A 134 14.89 8.02 6.94
C GLY A 134 14.13 6.81 6.39
N VAL A 135 14.63 6.23 5.29
CA VAL A 135 14.01 5.06 4.66
C VAL A 135 14.57 3.78 5.27
N GLU A 136 13.79 3.13 6.10
CA GLU A 136 14.17 1.93 6.86
C GLU A 136 13.19 0.78 6.69
N MET A 137 13.50 -0.36 7.32
CA MET A 137 12.59 -1.49 7.40
C MET A 137 11.69 -1.35 8.63
N TRP A 138 10.40 -1.37 8.38
CA TRP A 138 9.34 -1.31 9.39
C TRP A 138 8.53 -2.60 9.38
N ALA A 139 7.96 -2.93 10.52
CA ALA A 139 7.04 -4.04 10.66
C ALA A 139 5.70 -3.55 11.22
N HIS A 140 4.63 -4.15 10.73
CA HIS A 140 3.28 -3.95 11.22
C HIS A 140 2.64 -5.30 11.53
N ASP A 141 2.27 -5.53 12.79
CA ASP A 141 1.55 -6.73 13.22
C ASP A 141 0.05 -6.50 13.03
N THR A 142 -0.53 -7.27 12.12
CA THR A 142 -1.95 -7.15 11.75
C THR A 142 -2.89 -7.67 12.83
N SER A 143 -2.39 -8.48 13.78
CA SER A 143 -3.20 -9.05 14.85
C SER A 143 -3.45 -8.07 15.99
N ASN A 144 -2.49 -7.21 16.31
CA ASN A 144 -2.56 -6.23 17.39
C ASN A 144 -2.42 -4.77 16.94
N GLN A 145 -2.27 -4.55 15.62
CA GLN A 145 -2.17 -3.23 14.99
C GLN A 145 -0.96 -2.39 15.44
N SER A 146 0.10 -3.03 15.92
CA SER A 146 1.33 -2.34 16.29
C SER A 146 2.27 -2.16 15.11
N THR A 147 2.94 -1.00 15.05
CA THR A 147 3.96 -0.69 14.03
C THR A 147 5.26 -0.32 14.73
N TRP A 148 6.40 -0.88 14.28
CA TRP A 148 7.70 -0.60 14.86
C TRP A 148 8.82 -0.62 13.83
N LEU A 149 9.90 0.09 14.14
CA LEU A 149 11.15 0.05 13.38
C LEU A 149 11.85 -1.29 13.62
N VAL A 150 12.14 -2.03 12.56
CA VAL A 150 12.85 -3.32 12.65
C VAL A 150 14.34 -3.11 12.87
N SER A 151 14.91 -2.18 12.12
CA SER A 151 16.35 -1.89 12.21
C SER A 151 16.65 -0.52 11.64
N ASP A 152 17.38 0.29 12.41
CA ASP A 152 18.02 1.51 11.95
C ASP A 152 19.45 1.17 11.50
N GLN A 153 19.65 1.09 10.19
CA GLN A 153 20.95 0.72 9.61
C GLN A 153 21.86 1.93 9.40
N ASN A 154 21.27 3.10 9.24
CA ASN A 154 22.01 4.34 9.04
C ASN A 154 21.13 5.55 9.39
N PRO A 155 21.47 6.31 10.42
CA PRO A 155 20.64 7.43 10.89
C PRO A 155 20.49 8.58 9.88
N VAL A 156 21.10 8.50 8.68
CA VAL A 156 20.99 9.55 7.67
C VAL A 156 20.27 9.07 6.41
N HIS A 157 20.59 7.91 5.88
CA HIS A 157 19.93 7.31 4.71
C HIS A 157 20.25 5.82 4.61
N SER A 158 19.35 4.94 4.93
CA SER A 158 19.46 3.55 4.52
C SER A 158 18.46 3.22 3.42
N PHE A 159 18.80 2.27 2.57
CA PHE A 159 17.94 1.77 1.50
C PHE A 159 17.84 0.24 1.59
N PRO A 160 17.25 -0.33 2.66
CA PRO A 160 17.12 -1.77 2.76
C PRO A 160 16.28 -2.31 1.60
N GLY A 161 16.71 -3.42 1.01
CA GLY A 161 15.95 -4.10 -0.05
C GLY A 161 15.99 -3.45 -1.44
N TYR A 162 16.97 -2.61 -1.74
CA TYR A 162 17.08 -1.95 -3.06
C TYR A 162 17.37 -2.92 -4.21
N ALA A 163 17.99 -4.07 -3.93
CA ALA A 163 18.39 -5.05 -4.93
C ALA A 163 17.43 -6.23 -4.98
N GLY A 164 16.36 -6.09 -5.75
CA GLY A 164 15.49 -7.20 -6.12
C GLY A 164 14.34 -7.46 -5.14
N THR A 165 13.20 -7.83 -5.69
CA THR A 165 12.05 -8.28 -4.92
C THR A 165 12.27 -9.74 -4.53
N GLN A 166 12.58 -10.00 -3.27
CA GLN A 166 12.63 -11.34 -2.73
C GLN A 166 11.33 -11.60 -1.99
N PHE A 167 10.60 -12.62 -2.37
CA PHE A 167 9.40 -13.05 -1.67
C PHE A 167 9.66 -14.37 -0.97
N TYR A 168 9.38 -14.42 0.32
CA TYR A 168 9.25 -15.67 1.08
C TYR A 168 7.78 -16.08 1.09
N HIS A 169 7.48 -17.25 0.55
CA HIS A 169 6.16 -17.84 0.67
C HIS A 169 6.31 -19.28 1.18
N ASN A 170 5.67 -19.60 2.30
CA ASN A 170 5.67 -20.92 2.95
C ASN A 170 7.07 -21.56 3.09
N GLY A 171 8.06 -20.76 3.50
CA GLY A 171 9.43 -21.25 3.69
C GLY A 171 10.24 -21.45 2.41
N CYS A 172 9.69 -21.08 1.25
CA CYS A 172 10.39 -21.10 -0.02
C CYS A 172 10.80 -19.68 -0.45
N LEU A 173 12.08 -19.47 -0.71
CA LEU A 173 12.60 -18.22 -1.25
C LEU A 173 12.32 -18.18 -2.76
N LEU A 174 11.44 -17.28 -3.18
CA LEU A 174 11.19 -17.03 -4.59
C LEU A 174 12.09 -15.88 -5.07
N TYR A 175 13.07 -16.20 -5.89
CA TYR A 175 13.89 -15.21 -6.58
C TYR A 175 13.21 -14.80 -7.89
N THR A 176 12.93 -13.52 -8.07
CA THR A 176 12.80 -12.98 -9.41
C THR A 176 14.20 -12.60 -9.88
N SER A 177 14.84 -13.49 -10.62
CA SER A 177 16.10 -13.16 -11.30
C SER A 177 15.81 -12.06 -12.33
N PRO A 178 16.56 -10.95 -12.36
CA PRO A 178 16.52 -10.09 -13.53
C PRO A 178 16.96 -10.92 -14.74
N SER A 179 16.17 -10.89 -15.80
CA SER A 179 16.53 -11.50 -17.07
C SER A 179 17.93 -10.99 -17.47
N PRO A 180 18.86 -11.87 -17.89
CA PRO A 180 20.12 -11.42 -18.45
C PRO A 180 19.80 -10.49 -19.63
N ARG A 181 20.22 -9.25 -19.56
CA ARG A 181 20.22 -8.40 -20.75
C ARG A 181 21.33 -8.93 -21.63
N ASP A 182 20.95 -9.37 -22.82
CA ASP A 182 21.88 -9.70 -23.89
C ASP A 182 22.78 -8.47 -24.14
N HIS A 183 24.05 -8.70 -24.09
CA HIS A 183 25.07 -7.73 -24.47
C HIS A 183 25.18 -7.62 -25.98
#